data_85f4e2e06a2957f647fbacb67e9654d3
#
_entry.id   85f4e2e06a2957f647fbacb67e9654d3
#
_cell.length_a   1.000
_cell.length_b   1.000
_cell.length_c   1.000
_cell.angle_alpha   90.00
_cell.angle_beta   90.00
_cell.angle_gamma   90.00
#
_symmetry.space_group_name_H-M   'P 1'
#
loop_
_entity.id
_entity.type
_entity.pdbx_description
1 polymer ?
#
loop_
_entity_poly.entity_id
_entity_poly.type
_entity_poly.pdbx_seq_one_letter_code
_entity_poly.pdbx_strand_id
1 'polypeptide(L)'
;MSNQNNLTTNDTWFFGHPKGMVTLFFTEMWERMSYYGMRALLVLYMTGAVTGFNPGLGWSQVDAQAIYGIYVGMVYFMVIPGGWLADNVLGHQKAVLIGAIIIALGHFTLAMPLTETFFLGLILVVLGTGLLKGNISTIVGQLYKPGDSRVQAGYTIFYMSINIGSTLGFLICSYLGEKIGWHWGFGAAGIGMFFGVLQYLNFRHLLGDAGNKPNDMPQAQRDSFIKWSKITSVLMVVVIGLGLLGFITVEPKAFAENFAIFLLSLILI
;
A
#
# COMPACT_ATOMS: atom_id res chain seq x y z
N MET A 1 -35.45 -0.99 -1.25
CA MET A 1 -35.11 -1.17 -2.69
C MET A 1 -34.29 0.05 -3.12
N SER A 2 -32.99 -0.01 -2.96
CA SER A 2 -32.07 1.10 -3.23
C SER A 2 -31.73 1.15 -4.72
N ASN A 3 -31.70 2.33 -5.21
CA ASN A 3 -31.50 2.80 -6.58
C ASN A 3 -30.21 2.23 -7.26
N GLN A 4 -30.23 0.95 -7.68
CA GLN A 4 -29.16 0.34 -8.49
C GLN A 4 -29.22 0.77 -9.97
N ASN A 5 -30.09 1.74 -10.33
CA ASN A 5 -30.39 2.06 -11.71
C ASN A 5 -29.51 3.13 -12.36
N ASN A 6 -28.45 3.65 -11.69
CA ASN A 6 -27.65 4.74 -12.24
C ASN A 6 -26.33 4.36 -12.89
N LEU A 7 -26.00 3.07 -12.98
CA LEU A 7 -24.92 2.63 -13.87
C LEU A 7 -25.51 2.45 -15.28
N THR A 8 -25.45 3.50 -16.08
CA THR A 8 -25.94 3.43 -17.47
C THR A 8 -25.01 2.50 -18.26
N THR A 9 -25.61 1.56 -18.99
CA THR A 9 -24.94 0.62 -19.91
C THR A 9 -24.14 1.32 -21.04
N ASN A 10 -24.26 2.65 -21.14
CA ASN A 10 -23.65 3.50 -22.18
C ASN A 10 -22.54 4.40 -21.65
N ASP A 11 -21.99 4.17 -20.44
CA ASP A 11 -20.83 4.93 -19.97
C ASP A 11 -19.56 4.41 -20.66
N THR A 12 -19.11 5.16 -21.67
CA THR A 12 -17.97 4.81 -22.55
C THR A 12 -16.86 5.84 -22.47
N TRP A 13 -16.71 6.53 -21.35
CA TRP A 13 -15.87 7.73 -21.27
C TRP A 13 -14.37 7.42 -21.30
N PHE A 14 -13.87 6.45 -20.53
CA PHE A 14 -12.45 6.13 -20.43
C PHE A 14 -12.14 4.84 -21.22
N PHE A 15 -11.61 4.98 -22.42
CA PHE A 15 -11.34 3.85 -23.35
C PHE A 15 -12.55 2.92 -23.53
N GLY A 16 -13.76 3.47 -23.52
CA GLY A 16 -14.99 2.67 -23.62
C GLY A 16 -15.48 2.06 -22.31
N HIS A 17 -14.94 2.47 -21.16
CA HIS A 17 -15.23 1.96 -19.83
C HIS A 17 -15.88 3.00 -18.90
N PRO A 18 -16.46 2.57 -17.75
CA PRO A 18 -17.10 3.47 -16.79
C PRO A 18 -16.18 4.59 -16.31
N LYS A 19 -16.73 5.78 -16.06
CA LYS A 19 -15.98 6.98 -15.62
C LYS A 19 -15.11 6.74 -14.39
N GLY A 20 -15.59 5.93 -13.44
CA GLY A 20 -14.83 5.57 -12.24
C GLY A 20 -13.50 4.88 -12.53
N MET A 21 -13.34 4.27 -13.71
CA MET A 21 -12.08 3.63 -14.11
C MET A 21 -10.90 4.61 -14.13
N VAL A 22 -11.13 5.87 -14.53
CA VAL A 22 -10.10 6.93 -14.49
C VAL A 22 -9.55 7.11 -13.09
N THR A 23 -10.43 7.15 -12.09
CA THR A 23 -10.04 7.33 -10.68
C THR A 23 -9.15 6.18 -10.23
N LEU A 24 -9.54 4.94 -10.51
CA LEU A 24 -8.80 3.76 -10.10
C LEU A 24 -7.49 3.60 -10.86
N PHE A 25 -7.50 3.86 -12.18
CA PHE A 25 -6.31 3.80 -13.02
C PHE A 25 -5.19 4.72 -12.51
N PHE A 26 -5.48 6.01 -12.31
CA PHE A 26 -4.46 6.95 -11.87
C PHE A 26 -4.07 6.76 -10.40
N THR A 27 -5.00 6.36 -9.53
CA THR A 27 -4.67 6.04 -8.13
C THR A 27 -3.70 4.86 -8.06
N GLU A 28 -3.97 3.78 -8.79
CA GLU A 28 -3.08 2.63 -8.88
C GLU A 28 -1.73 3.03 -9.50
N MET A 29 -1.74 3.79 -10.58
CA MET A 29 -0.52 4.26 -11.25
C MET A 29 0.40 5.01 -10.27
N TRP A 30 -0.13 5.96 -9.50
CA TRP A 30 0.65 6.72 -8.51
C TRP A 30 1.13 5.84 -7.36
N GLU A 31 0.28 4.93 -6.89
CA GLU A 31 0.66 3.98 -5.85
C GLU A 31 1.79 3.06 -6.35
N ARG A 32 1.68 2.50 -7.57
CA ARG A 32 2.72 1.66 -8.14
C ARG A 32 4.02 2.43 -8.39
N MET A 33 3.92 3.68 -8.84
CA MET A 33 5.09 4.57 -8.98
C MET A 33 5.80 4.72 -7.64
N SER A 34 5.08 5.00 -6.57
CA SER A 34 5.67 5.18 -5.25
C SER A 34 6.24 3.87 -4.69
N TYR A 35 5.50 2.77 -4.80
CA TYR A 35 5.89 1.45 -4.29
C TYR A 35 7.14 0.89 -4.99
N TYR A 36 7.13 0.82 -6.33
CA TYR A 36 8.26 0.28 -7.08
C TYR A 36 9.47 1.22 -7.06
N GLY A 37 9.24 2.53 -7.05
CA GLY A 37 10.30 3.52 -6.92
C GLY A 37 11.04 3.41 -5.59
N MET A 38 10.32 3.34 -4.47
CA MET A 38 10.92 3.11 -3.15
C MET A 38 11.61 1.75 -3.08
N ARG A 39 10.95 0.69 -3.57
CA ARG A 39 11.46 -0.67 -3.51
C ARG A 39 12.78 -0.85 -4.25
N ALA A 40 13.00 -0.14 -5.36
CA ALA A 40 14.26 -0.16 -6.10
C ALA A 40 15.43 0.39 -5.28
N LEU A 41 15.17 1.36 -4.41
CA LEU A 41 16.19 2.00 -3.57
C LEU A 41 16.45 1.26 -2.26
N LEU A 42 15.51 0.44 -1.79
CA LEU A 42 15.49 -0.07 -0.43
C LEU A 42 16.76 -0.86 -0.06
N VAL A 43 17.13 -1.84 -0.89
CA VAL A 43 18.33 -2.66 -0.64
C VAL A 43 19.60 -1.82 -0.85
N LEU A 44 19.63 -0.95 -1.86
CA LEU A 44 20.76 -0.09 -2.14
C LEU A 44 21.04 0.87 -0.98
N TYR A 45 20.02 1.46 -0.40
CA TYR A 45 20.14 2.32 0.78
C TYR A 45 20.64 1.54 2.01
N MET A 46 20.08 0.36 2.27
CA MET A 46 20.50 -0.46 3.41
C MET A 46 21.95 -0.90 3.32
N THR A 47 22.44 -1.24 2.12
CA THR A 47 23.82 -1.71 1.89
C THR A 47 24.80 -0.60 1.55
N GLY A 48 24.31 0.60 1.26
CA GLY A 48 25.13 1.76 0.92
C GLY A 48 26.12 2.10 2.05
N ALA A 49 27.32 2.55 1.69
CA ALA A 49 28.35 2.94 2.65
C ALA A 49 27.85 4.04 3.60
N VAL A 50 28.25 3.98 4.86
CA VAL A 50 27.84 4.97 5.89
C VAL A 50 28.48 6.34 5.73
N THR A 51 29.49 6.45 4.85
CA THR A 51 30.22 7.68 4.55
C THR A 51 30.29 7.93 3.05
N GLY A 52 30.44 9.18 2.64
CA GLY A 52 30.55 9.57 1.24
C GLY A 52 29.47 10.57 0.82
N PHE A 53 29.31 10.71 -0.47
CA PHE A 53 28.34 11.65 -1.07
C PHE A 53 26.88 11.30 -0.73
N ASN A 54 26.53 10.02 -0.71
CA ASN A 54 25.18 9.53 -0.49
C ASN A 54 25.19 8.40 0.55
N PRO A 55 25.30 8.72 1.85
CA PRO A 55 25.48 7.73 2.90
C PRO A 55 24.24 6.86 3.08
N GLY A 56 24.45 5.54 3.15
CA GLY A 56 23.44 4.52 3.46
C GLY A 56 23.60 3.98 4.89
N LEU A 57 22.99 2.83 5.16
CA LEU A 57 23.01 2.22 6.50
C LEU A 57 24.24 1.31 6.73
N GLY A 58 24.99 0.93 5.70
CA GLY A 58 26.17 0.09 5.82
C GLY A 58 25.91 -1.35 6.25
N TRP A 59 24.68 -1.84 6.08
CA TRP A 59 24.32 -3.20 6.49
C TRP A 59 24.90 -4.26 5.56
N SER A 60 25.03 -5.48 6.09
CA SER A 60 25.41 -6.61 5.26
C SER A 60 24.33 -6.89 4.21
N GLN A 61 24.73 -7.46 3.07
CA GLN A 61 23.80 -7.88 2.02
C GLN A 61 22.75 -8.89 2.56
N VAL A 62 23.16 -9.74 3.50
CA VAL A 62 22.27 -10.75 4.11
C VAL A 62 21.20 -10.09 4.96
N ASP A 63 21.56 -9.13 5.81
CA ASP A 63 20.59 -8.41 6.65
C ASP A 63 19.64 -7.55 5.83
N ALA A 64 20.17 -6.83 4.84
CA ALA A 64 19.37 -6.02 3.93
C ALA A 64 18.33 -6.87 3.16
N GLN A 65 18.73 -8.03 2.66
CA GLN A 65 17.81 -8.94 1.97
C GLN A 65 16.81 -9.57 2.94
N ALA A 66 17.17 -9.86 4.20
CA ALA A 66 16.27 -10.36 5.22
C ALA A 66 15.17 -9.33 5.52
N ILE A 67 15.54 -8.07 5.79
CA ILE A 67 14.58 -6.98 6.01
C ILE A 67 13.69 -6.76 4.78
N TYR A 68 14.28 -6.77 3.59
CA TYR A 68 13.52 -6.66 2.35
C TYR A 68 12.49 -7.79 2.18
N GLY A 69 12.88 -9.03 2.47
CA GLY A 69 11.99 -10.20 2.42
C GLY A 69 10.84 -10.10 3.42
N ILE A 70 11.13 -9.69 4.67
CA ILE A 70 10.12 -9.43 5.70
C ILE A 70 9.14 -8.34 5.23
N TYR A 71 9.67 -7.21 4.76
CA TYR A 71 8.87 -6.10 4.26
C TYR A 71 7.91 -6.57 3.16
N VAL A 72 8.40 -7.25 2.14
CA VAL A 72 7.58 -7.76 1.03
C VAL A 72 6.54 -8.77 1.53
N GLY A 73 6.94 -9.71 2.38
CA GLY A 73 6.03 -10.69 2.97
C GLY A 73 4.90 -10.02 3.76
N MET A 74 5.23 -9.02 4.59
CA MET A 74 4.25 -8.26 5.38
C MET A 74 3.30 -7.45 4.51
N VAL A 75 3.77 -6.86 3.39
CA VAL A 75 2.91 -6.17 2.42
C VAL A 75 1.80 -7.10 1.90
N TYR A 76 2.15 -8.34 1.53
CA TYR A 76 1.15 -9.30 1.06
C TYR A 76 0.26 -9.84 2.18
N PHE A 77 0.83 -10.11 3.34
CA PHE A 77 0.08 -10.58 4.51
C PHE A 77 -0.97 -9.54 4.95
N MET A 78 -0.63 -8.27 4.97
CA MET A 78 -1.54 -7.19 5.41
C MET A 78 -2.71 -6.92 4.47
N VAL A 79 -2.68 -7.47 3.24
CA VAL A 79 -3.84 -7.41 2.33
C VAL A 79 -5.04 -8.17 2.90
N ILE A 80 -4.81 -9.27 3.65
CA ILE A 80 -5.88 -10.08 4.24
C ILE A 80 -6.66 -9.28 5.30
N PRO A 81 -6.05 -8.78 6.40
CA PRO A 81 -6.77 -7.97 7.37
C PRO A 81 -7.26 -6.64 6.78
N GLY A 82 -6.54 -6.05 5.82
CA GLY A 82 -6.96 -4.83 5.13
C GLY A 82 -8.23 -5.02 4.29
N GLY A 83 -8.35 -6.14 3.57
CA GLY A 83 -9.56 -6.53 2.84
C GLY A 83 -10.73 -6.77 3.80
N TRP A 84 -10.50 -7.57 4.84
CA TRP A 84 -11.52 -7.82 5.85
C TRP A 84 -12.05 -6.53 6.50
N LEU A 85 -11.16 -5.58 6.80
CA LEU A 85 -11.54 -4.28 7.38
C LEU A 85 -12.39 -3.45 6.42
N ALA A 86 -12.05 -3.49 5.13
CA ALA A 86 -12.83 -2.82 4.08
C ALA A 86 -14.20 -3.45 3.92
N ASP A 87 -14.27 -4.79 3.85
CA ASP A 87 -15.52 -5.54 3.65
C ASP A 87 -16.52 -5.30 4.78
N ASN A 88 -16.05 -5.19 6.02
CA ASN A 88 -16.92 -5.25 7.19
C ASN A 88 -17.07 -3.93 7.95
N VAL A 89 -16.15 -2.97 7.79
CA VAL A 89 -16.13 -1.76 8.63
C VAL A 89 -16.10 -0.46 7.83
N LEU A 90 -15.15 -0.34 6.89
CA LEU A 90 -14.85 0.94 6.24
C LEU A 90 -15.60 1.14 4.92
N GLY A 91 -15.83 0.06 4.17
CA GLY A 91 -16.08 0.11 2.74
C GLY A 91 -14.77 0.29 1.95
N HIS A 92 -14.72 -0.24 0.74
CA HIS A 92 -13.50 -0.24 -0.08
C HIS A 92 -13.02 1.17 -0.43
N GLN A 93 -13.94 2.11 -0.75
CA GLN A 93 -13.54 3.48 -1.09
C GLN A 93 -12.79 4.19 0.06
N LYS A 94 -13.25 4.02 1.30
CA LYS A 94 -12.58 4.63 2.46
C LYS A 94 -11.27 3.90 2.78
N ALA A 95 -11.25 2.56 2.65
CA ALA A 95 -10.05 1.78 2.86
C ALA A 95 -8.93 2.19 1.88
N VAL A 96 -9.26 2.37 0.58
CA VAL A 96 -8.32 2.87 -0.43
C VAL A 96 -7.79 4.25 -0.07
N LEU A 97 -8.66 5.19 0.32
CA LEU A 97 -8.23 6.55 0.69
C LEU A 97 -7.32 6.56 1.92
N ILE A 98 -7.73 5.88 2.98
CA ILE A 98 -6.94 5.80 4.21
C ILE A 98 -5.59 5.12 3.92
N GLY A 99 -5.60 4.02 3.16
CA GLY A 99 -4.39 3.33 2.73
C GLY A 99 -3.46 4.25 1.95
N ALA A 100 -3.99 5.02 0.99
CA ALA A 100 -3.23 5.97 0.19
C ALA A 100 -2.56 7.06 1.05
N ILE A 101 -3.27 7.61 2.04
CA ILE A 101 -2.74 8.61 2.97
C ILE A 101 -1.61 8.00 3.82
N ILE A 102 -1.82 6.80 4.36
CA ILE A 102 -0.82 6.12 5.19
C ILE A 102 0.45 5.81 4.37
N ILE A 103 0.30 5.37 3.10
CA ILE A 103 1.44 5.13 2.20
C ILE A 103 2.21 6.43 1.96
N ALA A 104 1.51 7.53 1.65
CA ALA A 104 2.16 8.83 1.44
C ALA A 104 2.96 9.27 2.67
N LEU A 105 2.36 9.17 3.87
CA LEU A 105 3.06 9.44 5.13
C LEU A 105 4.27 8.52 5.32
N GLY A 106 4.15 7.23 5.00
CA GLY A 106 5.24 6.27 5.07
C GLY A 106 6.42 6.66 4.19
N HIS A 107 6.18 7.06 2.94
CA HIS A 107 7.24 7.52 2.04
C HIS A 107 7.90 8.82 2.50
N PHE A 108 7.13 9.79 3.01
CA PHE A 108 7.71 11.00 3.60
C PHE A 108 8.53 10.71 4.85
N THR A 109 8.11 9.72 5.65
CA THR A 109 8.88 9.26 6.82
C THR A 109 10.19 8.59 6.40
N LEU A 110 10.19 7.78 5.32
CA LEU A 110 11.41 7.22 4.71
C LEU A 110 12.35 8.30 4.14
N ALA A 111 11.82 9.43 3.71
CA ALA A 111 12.62 10.55 3.23
C ALA A 111 13.33 11.33 4.34
N MET A 112 13.03 11.08 5.61
CA MET A 112 13.76 11.68 6.74
C MET A 112 15.10 10.98 6.95
N PRO A 113 16.22 11.70 7.20
CA PRO A 113 17.56 11.14 7.32
C PRO A 113 17.85 10.54 8.72
N LEU A 114 16.94 9.73 9.24
CA LEU A 114 17.05 9.10 10.58
C LEU A 114 16.78 7.60 10.45
N THR A 115 17.58 6.76 11.09
CA THR A 115 17.43 5.30 11.05
C THR A 115 16.10 4.86 11.66
N GLU A 116 15.65 5.54 12.71
CA GLU A 116 14.39 5.25 13.42
C GLU A 116 13.18 5.50 12.50
N THR A 117 13.21 6.57 11.69
CA THR A 117 12.14 6.90 10.75
C THR A 117 12.08 5.92 9.59
N PHE A 118 13.20 5.26 9.25
CA PHE A 118 13.25 4.26 8.20
C PHE A 118 12.31 3.08 8.49
N PHE A 119 12.41 2.47 9.68
CA PHE A 119 11.54 1.36 10.05
C PHE A 119 10.08 1.79 10.19
N LEU A 120 9.83 2.96 10.78
CA LEU A 120 8.48 3.51 10.88
C LEU A 120 7.87 3.73 9.49
N GLY A 121 8.63 4.25 8.55
CA GLY A 121 8.20 4.44 7.17
C GLY A 121 7.83 3.12 6.50
N LEU A 122 8.65 2.06 6.66
CA LEU A 122 8.34 0.73 6.13
C LEU A 122 7.04 0.16 6.71
N ILE A 123 6.83 0.29 8.02
CA ILE A 123 5.61 -0.16 8.70
C ILE A 123 4.39 0.58 8.15
N LEU A 124 4.47 1.91 8.00
CA LEU A 124 3.38 2.70 7.44
C LEU A 124 3.05 2.27 6.00
N VAL A 125 4.07 2.06 5.16
CA VAL A 125 3.84 1.59 3.78
C VAL A 125 3.18 0.22 3.77
N VAL A 126 3.60 -0.72 4.63
CA VAL A 126 2.98 -2.04 4.78
C VAL A 126 1.51 -1.94 5.14
N LEU A 127 1.19 -1.17 6.18
CA LEU A 127 -0.20 -0.98 6.66
C LEU A 127 -1.08 -0.31 5.59
N GLY A 128 -0.57 0.74 4.96
CA GLY A 128 -1.30 1.47 3.93
C GLY A 128 -1.53 0.62 2.68
N THR A 129 -0.52 -0.12 2.22
CA THR A 129 -0.65 -1.02 1.05
C THR A 129 -1.63 -2.16 1.34
N GLY A 130 -1.64 -2.70 2.57
CA GLY A 130 -2.62 -3.69 2.99
C GLY A 130 -4.06 -3.18 2.85
N LEU A 131 -4.31 -1.92 3.20
CA LEU A 131 -5.63 -1.30 3.05
C LEU A 131 -5.98 -0.93 1.60
N LEU A 132 -4.99 -0.61 0.76
CA LEU A 132 -5.25 -0.11 -0.59
C LEU A 132 -5.33 -1.25 -1.61
N LYS A 133 -4.33 -2.12 -1.65
CA LYS A 133 -4.02 -3.00 -2.80
C LYS A 133 -5.15 -3.94 -3.22
N GLY A 134 -5.74 -4.69 -2.28
CA GLY A 134 -6.86 -5.60 -2.58
C GLY A 134 -8.14 -4.83 -2.89
N ASN A 135 -8.38 -3.78 -2.12
CA ASN A 135 -9.62 -3.05 -2.14
C ASN A 135 -9.84 -2.23 -3.41
N ILE A 136 -8.78 -1.64 -3.98
CA ILE A 136 -8.89 -0.92 -5.25
C ILE A 136 -9.29 -1.85 -6.40
N SER A 137 -8.73 -3.07 -6.46
CA SER A 137 -9.10 -4.08 -7.45
C SER A 137 -10.55 -4.54 -7.31
N THR A 138 -11.06 -4.65 -6.08
CA THR A 138 -12.47 -4.98 -5.82
C THR A 138 -13.39 -3.91 -6.38
N ILE A 139 -13.06 -2.62 -6.22
CA ILE A 139 -13.85 -1.52 -6.78
C ILE A 139 -13.90 -1.60 -8.30
N VAL A 140 -12.79 -1.98 -8.98
CA VAL A 140 -12.78 -2.17 -10.45
C VAL A 140 -13.91 -3.09 -10.89
N GLY A 141 -14.04 -4.27 -10.26
CA GLY A 141 -15.11 -5.21 -10.59
C GLY A 141 -16.51 -4.64 -10.34
N GLN A 142 -16.67 -3.84 -9.29
CA GLN A 142 -17.96 -3.25 -8.91
C GLN A 142 -18.41 -2.07 -9.78
N LEU A 143 -17.55 -1.53 -10.65
CA LEU A 143 -17.93 -0.52 -11.65
C LEU A 143 -18.80 -1.09 -12.77
N TYR A 144 -18.83 -2.40 -12.93
CA TYR A 144 -19.56 -3.09 -14.01
C TYR A 144 -20.80 -3.80 -13.49
N LYS A 145 -21.81 -3.91 -14.35
CA LYS A 145 -22.98 -4.75 -14.05
C LYS A 145 -22.63 -6.23 -14.15
N PRO A 146 -23.29 -7.09 -13.39
CA PRO A 146 -23.15 -8.55 -13.57
C PRO A 146 -23.38 -8.95 -15.04
N GLY A 147 -22.41 -9.69 -15.64
CA GLY A 147 -22.48 -10.13 -17.03
C GLY A 147 -21.99 -9.10 -18.07
N ASP A 148 -21.46 -7.95 -17.69
CA ASP A 148 -20.87 -6.98 -18.63
C ASP A 148 -19.59 -7.57 -19.24
N SER A 149 -19.58 -7.76 -20.56
CA SER A 149 -18.46 -8.34 -21.31
C SER A 149 -17.17 -7.51 -21.26
N ARG A 150 -17.26 -6.23 -20.85
CA ARG A 150 -16.12 -5.31 -20.79
C ARG A 150 -15.27 -5.48 -19.53
N VAL A 151 -15.72 -6.22 -18.51
CA VAL A 151 -15.03 -6.38 -17.23
C VAL A 151 -13.58 -6.82 -17.43
N GLN A 152 -13.35 -7.84 -18.25
CA GLN A 152 -12.00 -8.37 -18.50
C GLN A 152 -11.08 -7.33 -19.14
N ALA A 153 -11.57 -6.58 -20.12
CA ALA A 153 -10.82 -5.49 -20.74
C ALA A 153 -10.57 -4.34 -19.74
N GLY A 154 -11.53 -4.07 -18.84
CA GLY A 154 -11.37 -3.10 -17.76
C GLY A 154 -10.23 -3.45 -16.80
N TYR A 155 -10.13 -4.70 -16.39
CA TYR A 155 -8.98 -5.16 -15.59
C TYR A 155 -7.67 -5.05 -16.38
N THR A 156 -7.67 -5.31 -17.68
CA THR A 156 -6.46 -5.13 -18.53
C THR A 156 -6.00 -3.68 -18.52
N ILE A 157 -6.92 -2.73 -18.67
CA ILE A 157 -6.60 -1.28 -18.59
C ILE A 157 -6.08 -0.94 -17.19
N PHE A 158 -6.73 -1.44 -16.13
CA PHE A 158 -6.27 -1.24 -14.76
C PHE A 158 -4.85 -1.77 -14.56
N TYR A 159 -4.51 -2.97 -15.06
CA TYR A 159 -3.16 -3.51 -14.98
C TYR A 159 -2.12 -2.74 -15.81
N MET A 160 -2.53 -2.07 -16.89
CA MET A 160 -1.62 -1.16 -17.62
C MET A 160 -1.12 -0.03 -16.70
N SER A 161 -1.95 0.48 -15.78
CA SER A 161 -1.53 1.52 -14.84
C SER A 161 -0.39 1.06 -13.92
N ILE A 162 -0.37 -0.22 -13.55
CA ILE A 162 0.71 -0.83 -12.74
C ILE A 162 2.05 -0.74 -13.49
N ASN A 163 2.05 -1.10 -14.79
CA ASN A 163 3.28 -1.08 -15.59
C ASN A 163 3.78 0.35 -15.84
N ILE A 164 2.88 1.28 -16.12
CA ILE A 164 3.23 2.69 -16.30
C ILE A 164 3.79 3.24 -14.99
N GLY A 165 3.10 3.03 -13.87
CA GLY A 165 3.54 3.48 -12.56
C GLY A 165 4.89 2.90 -12.16
N SER A 166 5.09 1.58 -12.33
CA SER A 166 6.36 0.93 -12.00
C SER A 166 7.53 1.49 -12.84
N THR A 167 7.32 1.70 -14.14
CA THR A 167 8.33 2.29 -15.02
C THR A 167 8.71 3.71 -14.58
N LEU A 168 7.72 4.56 -14.29
CA LEU A 168 7.96 5.91 -13.77
C LEU A 168 8.70 5.88 -12.42
N GLY A 169 8.32 4.96 -11.53
CA GLY A 169 8.96 4.80 -10.23
C GLY A 169 10.44 4.41 -10.35
N PHE A 170 10.75 3.41 -11.16
CA PHE A 170 12.14 3.01 -11.43
C PHE A 170 12.95 4.17 -12.02
N LEU A 171 12.43 4.88 -13.01
CA LEU A 171 13.17 5.97 -13.66
C LEU A 171 13.39 7.16 -12.72
N ILE A 172 12.33 7.64 -12.07
CA ILE A 172 12.37 8.90 -11.29
C ILE A 172 13.05 8.65 -9.94
N CYS A 173 12.56 7.68 -9.17
CA CYS A 173 13.05 7.49 -7.81
C CYS A 173 14.48 6.96 -7.79
N SER A 174 14.84 6.00 -8.68
CA SER A 174 16.21 5.50 -8.73
C SER A 174 17.19 6.58 -9.16
N TYR A 175 16.85 7.37 -10.19
CA TYR A 175 17.71 8.47 -10.61
C TYR A 175 17.94 9.48 -9.47
N LEU A 176 16.88 9.92 -8.80
CA LEU A 176 16.99 10.88 -7.70
C LEU A 176 17.73 10.26 -6.50
N GLY A 177 17.43 9.00 -6.17
CA GLY A 177 18.05 8.30 -5.05
C GLY A 177 19.54 8.06 -5.23
N GLU A 178 19.98 7.63 -6.41
CA GLU A 178 21.38 7.30 -6.66
C GLU A 178 22.24 8.52 -7.03
N LYS A 179 21.69 9.50 -7.76
CA LYS A 179 22.46 10.63 -8.29
C LYS A 179 22.40 11.88 -7.42
N ILE A 180 21.35 12.05 -6.63
CA ILE A 180 21.16 13.25 -5.79
C ILE A 180 21.20 12.88 -4.30
N GLY A 181 20.50 11.80 -3.90
CA GLY A 181 20.51 11.31 -2.53
C GLY A 181 19.30 10.42 -2.24
N TRP A 182 19.49 9.39 -1.39
CA TRP A 182 18.46 8.42 -1.05
C TRP A 182 17.13 9.06 -0.63
N HIS A 183 17.21 10.11 0.19
CA HIS A 183 16.05 10.82 0.73
C HIS A 183 15.23 11.52 -0.36
N TRP A 184 15.87 12.00 -1.42
CA TRP A 184 15.19 12.56 -2.59
C TRP A 184 14.42 11.49 -3.37
N GLY A 185 15.00 10.30 -3.50
CA GLY A 185 14.32 9.17 -4.15
C GLY A 185 13.09 8.71 -3.37
N PHE A 186 13.20 8.55 -2.05
CA PHE A 186 12.07 8.23 -1.18
C PHE A 186 11.03 9.37 -1.13
N GLY A 187 11.49 10.62 -1.11
CA GLY A 187 10.63 11.81 -1.17
C GLY A 187 9.83 11.89 -2.46
N ALA A 188 10.45 11.56 -3.61
CA ALA A 188 9.76 11.51 -4.90
C ALA A 188 8.63 10.46 -4.91
N ALA A 189 8.86 9.30 -4.29
CA ALA A 189 7.81 8.30 -4.09
C ALA A 189 6.66 8.87 -3.23
N GLY A 190 6.98 9.62 -2.16
CA GLY A 190 5.99 10.31 -1.33
C GLY A 190 5.18 11.36 -2.10
N ILE A 191 5.84 12.18 -2.92
CA ILE A 191 5.19 13.18 -3.77
C ILE A 191 4.27 12.50 -4.79
N GLY A 192 4.71 11.41 -5.42
CA GLY A 192 3.88 10.65 -6.35
C GLY A 192 2.61 10.12 -5.65
N MET A 193 2.75 9.53 -4.47
CA MET A 193 1.58 9.03 -3.72
C MET A 193 0.68 10.17 -3.24
N PHE A 194 1.23 11.32 -2.88
CA PHE A 194 0.45 12.51 -2.54
C PHE A 194 -0.41 12.99 -3.72
N PHE A 195 0.13 13.00 -4.94
CA PHE A 195 -0.69 13.25 -6.14
C PHE A 195 -1.77 12.20 -6.32
N GLY A 196 -1.49 10.93 -6.02
CA GLY A 196 -2.50 9.86 -5.99
C GLY A 196 -3.64 10.16 -5.02
N VAL A 197 -3.34 10.63 -3.81
CA VAL A 197 -4.34 11.05 -2.81
C VAL A 197 -5.18 12.21 -3.31
N LEU A 198 -4.54 13.26 -3.83
CA LEU A 198 -5.25 14.44 -4.36
C LEU A 198 -6.17 14.06 -5.53
N GLN A 199 -5.67 13.26 -6.47
CA GLN A 199 -6.42 12.77 -7.60
C GLN A 199 -7.61 11.92 -7.14
N TYR A 200 -7.41 10.99 -6.19
CA TYR A 200 -8.49 10.18 -5.65
C TYR A 200 -9.58 11.03 -5.00
N LEU A 201 -9.22 12.00 -4.16
CA LEU A 201 -10.17 12.90 -3.50
C LEU A 201 -11.00 13.70 -4.50
N ASN A 202 -10.37 14.22 -5.56
CA ASN A 202 -11.07 15.02 -6.57
C ASN A 202 -12.01 14.19 -7.45
N PHE A 203 -11.63 12.94 -7.76
CA PHE A 203 -12.36 12.11 -8.73
C PHE A 203 -13.14 10.94 -8.11
N ARG A 204 -13.09 10.73 -6.78
CA ARG A 204 -13.81 9.63 -6.11
C ARG A 204 -15.32 9.66 -6.35
N HIS A 205 -15.90 10.83 -6.59
CA HIS A 205 -17.32 10.97 -6.90
C HIS A 205 -17.72 10.21 -8.18
N LEU A 206 -16.79 9.95 -9.10
CA LEU A 206 -17.02 9.16 -10.32
C LEU A 206 -17.18 7.67 -10.04
N LEU A 207 -16.80 7.19 -8.85
CA LEU A 207 -16.99 5.80 -8.43
C LEU A 207 -18.47 5.49 -8.10
N GLY A 208 -19.28 6.53 -7.80
CA GLY A 208 -20.66 6.33 -7.36
C GLY A 208 -20.73 5.45 -6.11
N ASP A 209 -21.60 4.44 -6.16
CA ASP A 209 -21.79 3.49 -5.04
C ASP A 209 -20.81 2.32 -5.05
N ALA A 210 -19.96 2.16 -6.08
CA ALA A 210 -18.99 1.09 -6.15
C ALA A 210 -17.99 1.15 -4.98
N GLY A 211 -17.95 0.11 -4.16
CA GLY A 211 -17.07 0.05 -2.99
C GLY A 211 -17.47 0.91 -1.79
N ASN A 212 -18.65 1.50 -1.79
CA ASN A 212 -19.03 2.47 -0.76
C ASN A 212 -19.62 1.84 0.51
N LYS A 213 -20.25 0.69 0.41
CA LYS A 213 -20.94 0.05 1.56
C LYS A 213 -20.13 -1.16 2.06
N PRO A 214 -19.81 -1.23 3.38
CA PRO A 214 -19.36 -2.46 4.00
C PRO A 214 -20.54 -3.45 4.12
N ASN A 215 -20.22 -4.72 4.36
CA ASN A 215 -21.22 -5.73 4.68
C ASN A 215 -21.94 -5.39 5.97
N ASP A 216 -23.22 -5.80 6.08
CA ASP A 216 -24.00 -5.65 7.31
C ASP A 216 -23.46 -6.66 8.36
N MET A 217 -22.59 -6.17 9.24
CA MET A 217 -22.05 -6.96 10.36
C MET A 217 -22.92 -6.76 11.60
N PRO A 218 -23.24 -7.85 12.33
CA PRO A 218 -23.92 -7.74 13.62
C PRO A 218 -23.14 -6.84 14.59
N GLN A 219 -23.87 -5.96 15.29
CA GLN A 219 -23.26 -4.92 16.13
C GLN A 219 -22.30 -5.49 17.17
N ALA A 220 -22.62 -6.62 17.79
CA ALA A 220 -21.76 -7.28 18.77
C ALA A 220 -20.39 -7.72 18.19
N GLN A 221 -20.37 -8.21 16.94
CA GLN A 221 -19.13 -8.57 16.25
C GLN A 221 -18.32 -7.33 15.91
N ARG A 222 -18.98 -6.27 15.46
CA ARG A 222 -18.33 -4.97 15.15
C ARG A 222 -17.68 -4.37 16.40
N ASP A 223 -18.39 -4.36 17.52
CA ASP A 223 -17.89 -3.80 18.79
C ASP A 223 -16.70 -4.64 19.31
N SER A 224 -16.79 -5.97 19.22
CA SER A 224 -15.69 -6.88 19.55
C SER A 224 -14.46 -6.61 18.68
N PHE A 225 -14.66 -6.47 17.37
CA PHE A 225 -13.57 -6.17 16.46
C PHE A 225 -12.92 -4.82 16.75
N ILE A 226 -13.71 -3.76 16.95
CA ILE A 226 -13.19 -2.42 17.30
C ILE A 226 -12.37 -2.49 18.59
N LYS A 227 -12.87 -3.23 19.60
CA LYS A 227 -12.16 -3.46 20.86
C LYS A 227 -10.80 -4.14 20.62
N TRP A 228 -10.78 -5.26 19.89
CA TRP A 228 -9.55 -5.99 19.61
C TRP A 228 -8.57 -5.22 18.73
N SER A 229 -9.08 -4.49 17.72
CA SER A 229 -8.25 -3.61 16.88
C SER A 229 -7.57 -2.52 17.70
N LYS A 230 -8.27 -1.88 18.65
CA LYS A 230 -7.69 -0.91 19.57
C LYS A 230 -6.59 -1.53 20.44
N ILE A 231 -6.86 -2.70 21.02
CA ILE A 231 -5.88 -3.41 21.87
C ILE A 231 -4.64 -3.76 21.06
N THR A 232 -4.80 -4.34 19.86
CA THR A 232 -3.70 -4.71 18.97
C THR A 232 -2.90 -3.49 18.53
N SER A 233 -3.58 -2.36 18.20
CA SER A 233 -2.91 -1.11 17.84
C SER A 233 -2.08 -0.56 18.99
N VAL A 234 -2.61 -0.57 20.23
CA VAL A 234 -1.86 -0.13 21.42
C VAL A 234 -0.66 -1.03 21.66
N LEU A 235 -0.83 -2.36 21.58
CA LEU A 235 0.29 -3.31 21.73
C LEU A 235 1.36 -3.07 20.66
N MET A 236 0.97 -2.83 19.40
CA MET A 236 1.91 -2.55 18.33
C MET A 236 2.70 -1.26 18.59
N VAL A 237 2.04 -0.19 19.04
CA VAL A 237 2.71 1.07 19.40
C VAL A 237 3.67 0.84 20.56
N VAL A 238 3.30 0.05 21.59
CA VAL A 238 4.18 -0.28 22.71
C VAL A 238 5.40 -1.09 22.25
N VAL A 239 5.21 -2.12 21.42
CA VAL A 239 6.30 -2.94 20.88
C VAL A 239 7.27 -2.10 20.04
N ILE A 240 6.74 -1.25 19.15
CA ILE A 240 7.55 -0.31 18.36
C ILE A 240 8.30 0.64 19.30
N GLY A 241 7.64 1.23 20.29
CA GLY A 241 8.25 2.11 21.26
C GLY A 241 9.39 1.44 22.05
N LEU A 242 9.19 0.20 22.50
CA LEU A 242 10.23 -0.58 23.18
C LEU A 242 11.41 -0.92 22.25
N GLY A 243 11.13 -1.18 20.97
CA GLY A 243 12.18 -1.36 19.96
C GLY A 243 13.00 -0.10 19.73
N LEU A 244 12.34 1.06 19.58
CA LEU A 244 13.00 2.36 19.43
C LEU A 244 13.84 2.77 20.65
N LEU A 245 13.40 2.36 21.85
CA LEU A 245 14.14 2.61 23.09
C LEU A 245 15.26 1.57 23.34
N GLY A 246 15.46 0.61 22.45
CA GLY A 246 16.52 -0.40 22.55
C GLY A 246 16.25 -1.54 23.55
N PHE A 247 15.04 -1.62 24.11
CA PHE A 247 14.66 -2.73 25.02
C PHE A 247 14.40 -4.05 24.27
N ILE A 248 14.08 -3.97 22.99
CA ILE A 248 13.86 -5.13 22.12
C ILE A 248 14.86 -5.03 20.96
N THR A 249 15.80 -5.95 20.91
CA THR A 249 16.71 -6.12 19.78
C THR A 249 16.23 -7.28 18.91
N VAL A 250 15.90 -7.02 17.68
CA VAL A 250 15.51 -8.04 16.71
C VAL A 250 16.69 -8.33 15.81
N GLU A 251 17.16 -9.57 15.81
CA GLU A 251 18.13 -10.01 14.81
C GLU A 251 17.39 -10.22 13.47
N PRO A 252 17.68 -9.42 12.42
CA PRO A 252 16.89 -9.41 11.20
C PRO A 252 16.80 -10.77 10.51
N LYS A 253 17.93 -11.51 10.48
CA LYS A 253 18.00 -12.83 9.85
C LYS A 253 17.13 -13.86 10.58
N ALA A 254 17.28 -13.98 11.90
CA ALA A 254 16.50 -14.94 12.70
C ALA A 254 15.00 -14.62 12.64
N PHE A 255 14.63 -13.32 12.62
CA PHE A 255 13.24 -12.92 12.45
C PHE A 255 12.69 -13.28 11.06
N ALA A 256 13.48 -13.08 9.98
CA ALA A 256 13.07 -13.43 8.63
C ALA A 256 12.85 -14.94 8.46
N GLU A 257 13.74 -15.77 9.01
CA GLU A 257 13.63 -17.23 8.97
C GLU A 257 12.36 -17.72 9.71
N ASN A 258 12.12 -17.22 10.93
CA ASN A 258 10.94 -17.57 11.72
C ASN A 258 9.65 -17.06 11.05
N PHE A 259 9.67 -15.87 10.45
CA PHE A 259 8.51 -15.33 9.73
C PHE A 259 8.20 -16.13 8.45
N ALA A 260 9.21 -16.60 7.72
CA ALA A 260 9.02 -17.47 6.56
C ALA A 260 8.41 -18.81 6.97
N ILE A 261 8.87 -19.42 8.07
CA ILE A 261 8.30 -20.65 8.63
C ILE A 261 6.82 -20.43 9.02
N PHE A 262 6.53 -19.31 9.69
CA PHE A 262 5.15 -18.94 10.06
C PHE A 262 4.24 -18.82 8.83
N LEU A 263 4.68 -18.12 7.78
CA LEU A 263 3.90 -18.00 6.54
C LEU A 263 3.68 -19.34 5.85
N LEU A 264 4.70 -20.20 5.80
CA LEU A 264 4.58 -21.56 5.25
C LEU A 264 3.61 -22.41 6.04
N SER A 265 3.62 -22.29 7.38
CA SER A 265 2.66 -23.03 8.22
C SER A 265 1.21 -22.61 7.99
N LEU A 266 0.96 -21.31 7.68
CA LEU A 266 -0.38 -20.83 7.34
C LEU A 266 -0.90 -21.35 5.98
N ILE A 267 0.00 -21.69 5.06
CA ILE A 267 -0.39 -22.23 3.74
C ILE A 267 -0.74 -23.71 3.83
N LEU A 268 -0.19 -24.43 4.83
CA LEU A 268 -0.36 -25.87 5.01
C LEU A 268 -1.59 -26.24 5.87
N ILE A 269 -2.29 -25.27 6.46
CA ILE A 269 -3.57 -25.41 7.20
C ILE A 269 -4.74 -25.02 6.29
#